data_5158eb0e5a0dc0d1a7cb05bd4c6bffee
#
_entry.id   5158eb0e5a0dc0d1a7cb05bd4c6bffee
#
_cell.length_a   1.000
_cell.length_b   1.000
_cell.length_c   1.000
_cell.angle_alpha   90.00
_cell.angle_beta   90.00
_cell.angle_gamma   90.00
#
_symmetry.space_group_name_H-M   'P 1'
#
loop_
_entity.id
_entity.type
_entity.pdbx_description
1 polymer ?
#
loop_
_entity_poly.entity_id
_entity_poly.type
_entity_poly.pdbx_seq_one_letter_code
_entity_poly.pdbx_strand_id
1 'polypeptide(L)'
;MDFTNRNTLRDCWIVNDNVMGGLSQSSLREDPQGMFFEGQISRENNGGFASMRSAIRFPQGTQHIELLANGDGKRYKLILRTELAPRVTYAADFVALPSWQTYQFNLGQFKSTFRGRAIDAPTLSFSDVIEIGILISDGQTGSFAIQLQTLQSK
;
A
#
# COMPACT_ATOMS: atom_id res chain seq x y z
N MET A 1 -6.78 9.24 7.44
CA MET A 1 -5.36 9.06 7.78
C MET A 1 -4.57 10.26 7.30
N ASP A 2 -3.90 10.93 8.20
CA ASP A 2 -3.12 12.13 7.88
C ASP A 2 -1.62 11.82 8.00
N PHE A 3 -0.93 11.72 6.86
CA PHE A 3 0.49 11.38 6.81
C PHE A 3 1.41 12.59 7.06
N THR A 4 0.85 13.77 7.33
CA THR A 4 1.62 14.91 7.84
C THR A 4 1.78 14.85 9.36
N ASN A 5 1.02 13.97 10.02
CA ASN A 5 1.06 13.78 11.46
C ASN A 5 2.12 12.73 11.82
N ARG A 6 3.05 13.10 12.70
CA ARG A 6 4.12 12.23 13.18
C ARG A 6 3.60 10.94 13.82
N ASN A 7 2.45 10.98 14.49
CA ASN A 7 1.85 9.79 15.10
C ASN A 7 1.43 8.76 14.06
N THR A 8 0.97 9.19 12.89
CA THR A 8 0.63 8.27 11.79
C THR A 8 1.86 7.47 11.35
N LEU A 9 3.01 8.13 11.23
CA LEU A 9 4.26 7.46 10.85
C LEU A 9 4.68 6.41 11.89
N ARG A 10 4.54 6.71 13.17
CA ARG A 10 4.86 5.77 14.27
C ARG A 10 4.00 4.51 14.23
N ASP A 11 2.77 4.62 13.74
CA ASP A 11 1.81 3.51 13.68
C ASP A 11 1.98 2.68 12.41
N CYS A 12 2.86 3.08 11.50
CA CYS A 12 3.17 2.35 10.28
C CYS A 12 4.35 1.39 10.48
N TRP A 13 4.36 0.31 9.71
CA TRP A 13 5.48 -0.63 9.71
C TRP A 13 5.82 -1.07 8.30
N ILE A 14 7.02 -1.63 8.14
CA ILE A 14 7.56 -2.10 6.87
C ILE A 14 7.45 -3.61 6.80
N VAL A 15 7.00 -4.13 5.64
CA VAL A 15 7.08 -5.55 5.31
C VAL A 15 7.67 -5.67 3.90
N ASN A 16 8.89 -6.14 3.79
CA ASN A 16 9.59 -6.34 2.54
C ASN A 16 9.78 -7.83 2.25
N ASP A 17 10.34 -8.12 1.08
CA ASP A 17 10.64 -9.46 0.62
C ASP A 17 11.70 -10.20 1.46
N ASN A 18 12.38 -9.53 2.38
CA ASN A 18 13.32 -10.15 3.29
C ASN A 18 12.68 -11.21 4.19
N VAL A 19 11.37 -11.12 4.44
CA VAL A 19 10.61 -12.19 5.12
C VAL A 19 10.63 -13.50 4.34
N MET A 20 10.97 -13.44 3.03
CA MET A 20 11.08 -14.57 2.12
C MET A 20 12.52 -14.77 1.62
N GLY A 21 13.51 -14.12 2.23
CA GLY A 21 14.92 -14.19 1.84
C GLY A 21 15.37 -13.17 0.81
N GLY A 22 14.48 -12.23 0.41
CA GLY A 22 14.82 -11.19 -0.55
C GLY A 22 15.71 -10.09 0.02
N LEU A 23 16.21 -9.20 -0.83
CA LEU A 23 17.16 -8.14 -0.49
C LEU A 23 16.63 -6.72 -0.69
N SER A 24 15.32 -6.54 -0.92
CA SER A 24 14.73 -5.20 -0.99
C SER A 24 14.80 -4.49 0.35
N GLN A 25 15.01 -3.18 0.31
CA GLN A 25 15.09 -2.33 1.50
C GLN A 25 14.17 -1.13 1.33
N SER A 26 13.53 -0.71 2.42
CA SER A 26 12.68 0.47 2.41
C SER A 26 12.62 1.13 3.78
N SER A 27 12.17 2.38 3.79
CA SER A 27 12.02 3.16 5.01
C SER A 27 10.88 4.17 4.88
N LEU A 28 10.47 4.69 6.03
CA LEU A 28 9.51 5.78 6.15
C LEU A 28 10.24 7.02 6.64
N ARG A 29 9.97 8.17 6.03
CA ARG A 29 10.60 9.44 6.39
C ARG A 29 9.56 10.53 6.55
N GLU A 30 9.65 11.29 7.62
CA GLU A 30 8.81 12.46 7.86
C GLU A 30 9.15 13.60 6.87
N ASP A 31 8.10 14.33 6.47
CA ASP A 31 8.22 15.56 5.71
C ASP A 31 6.98 16.41 5.99
N PRO A 32 7.09 17.76 6.05
CA PRO A 32 5.92 18.62 6.32
C PRO A 32 4.75 18.43 5.36
N GLN A 33 5.01 18.00 4.13
CA GLN A 33 3.97 17.78 3.12
C GLN A 33 3.43 16.36 3.10
N GLY A 34 3.98 15.46 3.90
CA GLY A 34 3.55 14.07 3.96
C GLY A 34 4.71 13.11 4.14
N MET A 35 4.38 11.85 4.41
CA MET A 35 5.36 10.81 4.68
C MET A 35 5.91 10.22 3.37
N PHE A 36 7.24 10.09 3.28
CA PHE A 36 7.86 9.33 2.21
C PHE A 36 7.94 7.86 2.57
N PHE A 37 7.51 7.02 1.65
CA PHE A 37 7.83 5.61 1.60
C PHE A 37 8.81 5.42 0.44
N GLU A 38 10.06 5.03 0.74
CA GLU A 38 11.13 5.01 -0.23
C GLU A 38 12.12 3.89 0.03
N GLY A 39 12.88 3.51 -0.99
CA GLY A 39 13.88 2.46 -0.85
C GLY A 39 14.43 1.96 -2.18
N GLN A 40 14.85 0.68 -2.13
CA GLN A 40 15.43 -0.05 -3.25
C GLN A 40 14.74 -1.40 -3.38
N ILE A 41 14.24 -1.71 -4.57
CA ILE A 41 13.68 -3.02 -4.90
C ILE A 41 14.78 -3.87 -5.55
N SER A 42 14.97 -5.09 -5.02
CA SER A 42 15.87 -6.10 -5.58
C SER A 42 15.05 -7.36 -5.90
N ARG A 43 15.28 -7.94 -7.08
CA ARG A 43 14.69 -9.22 -7.47
C ARG A 43 15.54 -10.41 -7.08
N GLU A 44 16.71 -10.20 -6.46
CA GLU A 44 17.60 -11.26 -6.00
C GLU A 44 16.89 -12.13 -4.95
N ASN A 45 17.28 -13.41 -4.89
CA ASN A 45 16.74 -14.40 -3.98
C ASN A 45 15.22 -14.57 -4.05
N ASN A 46 14.65 -14.45 -5.27
CA ASN A 46 13.21 -14.50 -5.52
C ASN A 46 12.44 -13.37 -4.81
N GLY A 47 13.13 -12.29 -4.49
CA GLY A 47 12.53 -11.08 -3.93
C GLY A 47 11.81 -10.25 -4.99
N GLY A 48 11.53 -9.01 -4.67
CA GLY A 48 10.96 -8.05 -5.61
C GLY A 48 9.78 -7.25 -5.08
N PHE A 49 9.61 -7.18 -3.75
CA PHE A 49 8.59 -6.28 -3.20
C PHE A 49 9.08 -5.55 -1.94
N ALA A 50 8.49 -4.38 -1.74
CA ALA A 50 8.54 -3.63 -0.48
C ALA A 50 7.16 -3.08 -0.19
N SER A 51 6.79 -3.00 1.08
CA SER A 51 5.51 -2.41 1.47
C SER A 51 5.60 -1.69 2.80
N MET A 52 4.76 -0.67 2.94
CA MET A 52 4.44 -0.05 4.20
C MET A 52 2.99 -0.36 4.55
N ARG A 53 2.68 -0.53 5.82
CA ARG A 53 1.36 -0.94 6.28
C ARG A 53 0.95 -0.20 7.54
N SER A 54 -0.35 -0.13 7.76
CA SER A 54 -0.93 0.45 8.98
C SER A 54 -2.26 -0.20 9.29
N ALA A 55 -2.59 -0.30 10.57
CA ALA A 55 -3.94 -0.65 10.99
C ALA A 55 -4.91 0.46 10.57
N ILE A 56 -6.10 0.09 10.15
CA ILE A 56 -7.14 1.03 9.77
C ILE A 56 -8.52 0.39 9.94
N ARG A 57 -9.53 1.23 10.15
CA ARG A 57 -10.94 0.84 10.10
C ARG A 57 -11.71 1.87 9.29
N PHE A 58 -12.58 1.39 8.42
CA PHE A 58 -13.47 2.25 7.64
C PHE A 58 -14.89 2.18 8.18
N PRO A 59 -15.61 3.31 8.23
CA PRO A 59 -17.01 3.33 8.62
C PRO A 59 -17.87 2.46 7.70
N GLN A 60 -18.98 1.96 8.22
CA GLN A 60 -20.01 1.35 7.38
C GLN A 60 -20.54 2.37 6.39
N GLY A 61 -20.84 1.92 5.17
CA GLY A 61 -21.29 2.80 4.11
C GLY A 61 -20.19 3.46 3.31
N THR A 62 -18.92 3.19 3.62
CA THR A 62 -17.79 3.64 2.80
C THR A 62 -17.93 3.08 1.38
N GLN A 63 -17.92 3.96 0.39
CA GLN A 63 -18.10 3.61 -1.01
C GLN A 63 -16.78 3.57 -1.78
N HIS A 64 -15.82 4.41 -1.39
CA HIS A 64 -14.50 4.44 -2.00
C HIS A 64 -13.46 5.02 -1.04
N ILE A 65 -12.20 4.82 -1.40
CA ILE A 65 -11.04 5.35 -0.68
C ILE A 65 -10.34 6.34 -1.60
N GLU A 66 -9.91 7.47 -1.06
CA GLU A 66 -9.12 8.46 -1.78
C GLU A 66 -7.74 8.61 -1.15
N LEU A 67 -6.70 8.51 -1.96
CA LEU A 67 -5.30 8.69 -1.58
C LEU A 67 -4.73 9.90 -2.30
N LEU A 68 -4.23 10.88 -1.54
CA LEU A 68 -3.48 12.02 -2.09
C LEU A 68 -1.99 11.69 -1.98
N ALA A 69 -1.31 11.60 -3.13
CA ALA A 69 0.07 11.17 -3.20
C ALA A 69 0.84 11.88 -4.32
N ASN A 70 2.17 11.92 -4.17
CA ASN A 70 3.12 12.41 -5.16
C ASN A 70 4.19 11.34 -5.32
N GLY A 71 4.29 10.76 -6.51
CA GLY A 71 5.12 9.60 -6.74
C GLY A 71 6.32 9.83 -7.64
N ASP A 72 6.78 8.72 -8.22
CA ASP A 72 7.97 8.67 -9.09
C ASP A 72 7.65 8.11 -10.49
N GLY A 73 6.37 7.99 -10.82
CA GLY A 73 5.91 7.41 -12.10
C GLY A 73 5.87 5.90 -12.13
N LYS A 74 6.25 5.22 -11.04
CA LYS A 74 6.22 3.76 -10.97
C LYS A 74 4.82 3.24 -10.62
N ARG A 75 4.64 1.94 -10.83
CA ARG A 75 3.40 1.25 -10.49
C ARG A 75 3.44 0.80 -9.03
N TYR A 76 2.38 1.10 -8.31
CA TYR A 76 2.16 0.71 -6.92
C TYR A 76 0.81 0.01 -6.79
N LYS A 77 0.60 -0.62 -5.65
CA LYS A 77 -0.69 -1.20 -5.27
C LYS A 77 -1.12 -0.62 -3.93
N LEU A 78 -2.40 -0.25 -3.86
CA LEU A 78 -3.06 -0.08 -2.56
C LEU A 78 -3.54 -1.46 -2.13
N ILE A 79 -3.11 -1.90 -0.95
CA ILE A 79 -3.43 -3.23 -0.43
C ILE A 79 -4.29 -3.14 0.82
N LEU A 80 -5.24 -4.05 0.92
CA LEU A 80 -6.15 -4.16 2.07
C LEU A 80 -6.15 -5.58 2.59
N ARG A 81 -6.31 -5.72 3.91
CA ARG A 81 -6.51 -7.01 4.58
C ARG A 81 -7.73 -6.95 5.48
N THR A 82 -8.39 -8.10 5.64
CA THR A 82 -9.60 -8.24 6.45
C THR A 82 -9.44 -9.32 7.51
N GLU A 83 -10.28 -9.27 8.55
CA GLU A 83 -10.33 -10.33 9.55
C GLU A 83 -10.87 -11.65 8.98
N LEU A 84 -11.79 -11.57 8.02
CA LEU A 84 -12.46 -12.74 7.44
C LEU A 84 -11.51 -13.65 6.68
N ALA A 85 -10.48 -13.09 6.07
CA ALA A 85 -9.51 -13.82 5.27
C ALA A 85 -8.10 -13.27 5.51
N PRO A 86 -7.47 -13.55 6.66
CA PRO A 86 -6.23 -12.90 7.08
C PRO A 86 -5.03 -13.18 6.17
N ARG A 87 -5.08 -14.23 5.36
CA ARG A 87 -4.01 -14.56 4.41
C ARG A 87 -4.19 -13.89 3.06
N VAL A 88 -5.36 -13.35 2.78
CA VAL A 88 -5.67 -12.73 1.49
C VAL A 88 -5.27 -11.27 1.50
N THR A 89 -4.62 -10.83 0.45
CA THR A 89 -4.38 -9.41 0.17
C THR A 89 -5.30 -8.99 -0.98
N TYR A 90 -6.11 -7.98 -0.73
CA TYR A 90 -6.91 -7.34 -1.78
C TYR A 90 -6.10 -6.16 -2.31
N ALA A 91 -5.79 -6.16 -3.61
CA ALA A 91 -4.86 -5.20 -4.20
C ALA A 91 -5.48 -4.45 -5.37
N ALA A 92 -5.28 -3.15 -5.41
CA ALA A 92 -5.68 -2.28 -6.52
C ALA A 92 -4.46 -1.55 -7.05
N ASP A 93 -4.23 -1.63 -8.37
CA ASP A 93 -3.08 -1.03 -9.03
C ASP A 93 -3.28 0.45 -9.28
N PHE A 94 -2.21 1.22 -9.19
CA PHE A 94 -2.19 2.60 -9.65
C PHE A 94 -0.76 3.01 -10.05
N VAL A 95 -0.66 4.00 -10.93
CA VAL A 95 0.62 4.64 -11.28
C VAL A 95 0.73 5.91 -10.46
N ALA A 96 1.76 6.00 -9.62
CA ALA A 96 2.00 7.18 -8.78
C ALA A 96 2.72 8.24 -9.59
N LEU A 97 1.98 9.15 -10.21
CA LEU A 97 2.52 10.20 -11.07
C LEU A 97 3.42 11.16 -10.27
N PRO A 98 4.42 11.78 -10.92
CA PRO A 98 5.38 12.69 -10.25
C PRO A 98 4.80 14.08 -10.02
N SER A 99 3.61 14.14 -9.45
CA SER A 99 2.91 15.35 -9.01
C SER A 99 1.83 14.96 -8.02
N TRP A 100 1.35 15.90 -7.21
CA TRP A 100 0.27 15.64 -6.28
C TRP A 100 -1.01 15.30 -7.03
N GLN A 101 -1.53 14.08 -6.80
CA GLN A 101 -2.76 13.57 -7.42
C GLN A 101 -3.60 12.86 -6.38
N THR A 102 -4.91 12.93 -6.54
CA THR A 102 -5.85 12.12 -5.78
C THR A 102 -6.20 10.87 -6.57
N TYR A 103 -5.97 9.71 -5.97
CA TYR A 103 -6.32 8.41 -6.53
C TYR A 103 -7.54 7.87 -5.82
N GLN A 104 -8.58 7.55 -6.58
CA GLN A 104 -9.81 6.97 -6.05
C GLN A 104 -9.84 5.47 -6.29
N PHE A 105 -10.20 4.71 -5.26
CA PHE A 105 -10.28 3.26 -5.30
C PHE A 105 -11.68 2.80 -4.90
N ASN A 106 -12.37 2.16 -5.84
CA ASN A 106 -13.67 1.53 -5.61
C ASN A 106 -13.50 0.04 -5.34
N LEU A 107 -14.48 -0.60 -4.71
CA LEU A 107 -14.43 -2.03 -4.37
C LEU A 107 -14.06 -2.91 -5.57
N GLY A 108 -14.61 -2.62 -6.75
CA GLY A 108 -14.40 -3.43 -7.95
C GLY A 108 -12.97 -3.38 -8.51
N GLN A 109 -12.13 -2.46 -8.05
CA GLN A 109 -10.74 -2.35 -8.49
C GLN A 109 -9.81 -3.28 -7.72
N PHE A 110 -10.26 -3.82 -6.59
CA PHE A 110 -9.44 -4.70 -5.75
C PHE A 110 -9.57 -6.15 -6.22
N LYS A 111 -8.43 -6.79 -6.38
CA LYS A 111 -8.32 -8.22 -6.72
C LYS A 111 -7.76 -8.98 -5.53
N SER A 112 -8.36 -10.14 -5.23
CA SER A 112 -7.88 -10.99 -4.15
C SER A 112 -6.65 -11.78 -4.59
N THR A 113 -5.59 -11.71 -3.77
CA THR A 113 -4.32 -12.37 -4.06
C THR A 113 -3.75 -13.03 -2.81
N PHE A 114 -2.90 -14.03 -3.01
CA PHE A 114 -2.06 -14.62 -1.99
C PHE A 114 -0.66 -14.78 -2.55
N ARG A 115 0.32 -14.11 -1.92
CA ARG A 115 1.72 -14.06 -2.38
C ARG A 115 1.83 -13.67 -3.86
N GLY A 116 1.03 -12.67 -4.27
CA GLY A 116 1.04 -12.14 -5.64
C GLY A 116 0.26 -12.94 -6.66
N ARG A 117 -0.37 -14.05 -6.28
CA ARG A 117 -1.18 -14.89 -7.17
C ARG A 117 -2.66 -14.66 -6.92
N ALA A 118 -3.46 -14.60 -8.00
CA ALA A 118 -4.90 -14.51 -7.90
C ALA A 118 -5.48 -15.75 -7.22
N ILE A 119 -6.37 -15.54 -6.25
CA ILE A 119 -7.07 -16.61 -5.53
C ILE A 119 -8.54 -16.24 -5.35
N ASP A 120 -9.37 -17.27 -5.15
CA ASP A 120 -10.75 -17.05 -4.72
C ASP A 120 -10.76 -16.67 -3.24
N ALA A 121 -11.60 -15.68 -2.90
CA ALA A 121 -11.69 -15.16 -1.55
C ALA A 121 -13.10 -14.57 -1.31
N PRO A 122 -13.49 -14.32 -0.04
CA PRO A 122 -14.72 -13.61 0.24
C PRO A 122 -14.77 -12.26 -0.46
N THR A 123 -15.96 -11.84 -0.86
CA THR A 123 -16.17 -10.52 -1.45
C THR A 123 -15.72 -9.44 -0.47
N LEU A 124 -14.89 -8.50 -0.94
CA LEU A 124 -14.39 -7.40 -0.13
C LEU A 124 -15.52 -6.45 0.26
N SER A 125 -15.56 -6.10 1.54
CA SER A 125 -16.32 -4.97 2.07
C SER A 125 -15.37 -4.05 2.81
N PHE A 126 -15.44 -2.74 2.58
CA PHE A 126 -14.55 -1.80 3.27
C PHE A 126 -14.70 -1.84 4.79
N SER A 127 -15.91 -2.13 5.30
CA SER A 127 -16.13 -2.23 6.74
C SER A 127 -15.42 -3.43 7.40
N ASP A 128 -14.98 -4.42 6.63
CA ASP A 128 -14.23 -5.57 7.14
C ASP A 128 -12.72 -5.34 7.16
N VAL A 129 -12.24 -4.24 6.61
CA VAL A 129 -10.81 -3.94 6.50
C VAL A 129 -10.22 -3.64 7.87
N ILE A 130 -9.07 -4.26 8.16
CA ILE A 130 -8.30 -4.04 9.39
C ILE A 130 -6.91 -3.49 9.15
N GLU A 131 -6.41 -3.59 7.92
CA GLU A 131 -5.06 -3.16 7.57
C GLU A 131 -5.04 -2.60 6.14
N ILE A 132 -4.27 -1.55 5.95
CA ILE A 132 -4.03 -0.93 4.65
C ILE A 132 -2.52 -0.82 4.42
N GLY A 133 -2.11 -0.81 3.17
CA GLY A 133 -0.70 -0.58 2.84
C GLY A 133 -0.50 -0.10 1.42
N ILE A 134 0.73 0.31 1.17
CA ILE A 134 1.25 0.63 -0.17
C ILE A 134 2.34 -0.37 -0.49
N LEU A 135 2.24 -1.01 -1.63
CA LEU A 135 3.14 -2.06 -2.09
C LEU A 135 3.75 -1.67 -3.43
N ILE A 136 5.04 -1.89 -3.59
CA ILE A 136 5.70 -1.86 -4.89
C ILE A 136 6.27 -3.24 -5.20
N SER A 137 6.02 -3.75 -6.42
CA SER A 137 6.39 -5.10 -6.88
C SER A 137 6.36 -5.16 -8.42
N ASP A 138 5.84 -6.26 -9.00
CA ASP A 138 5.59 -6.44 -10.44
C ASP A 138 6.85 -6.39 -11.29
N GLY A 139 7.95 -6.94 -10.80
CA GLY A 139 9.20 -7.02 -11.53
C GLY A 139 9.96 -5.72 -11.64
N GLN A 140 9.51 -4.67 -10.96
CA GLN A 140 10.24 -3.40 -10.89
C GLN A 140 11.48 -3.54 -10.01
N THR A 141 12.55 -2.85 -10.35
CA THR A 141 13.81 -2.87 -9.61
C THR A 141 14.36 -1.46 -9.46
N GLY A 142 15.28 -1.30 -8.50
CA GLY A 142 15.98 -0.05 -8.28
C GLY A 142 15.30 0.85 -7.26
N SER A 143 15.62 2.13 -7.32
CA SER A 143 15.13 3.13 -6.37
C SER A 143 13.65 3.44 -6.61
N PHE A 144 12.91 3.61 -5.53
CA PHE A 144 11.52 4.08 -5.57
C PHE A 144 11.26 5.09 -4.45
N ALA A 145 10.29 5.96 -4.67
CA ALA A 145 9.80 6.88 -3.65
C ALA A 145 8.38 7.33 -3.97
N ILE A 146 7.52 7.28 -2.97
CA ILE A 146 6.18 7.86 -3.03
C ILE A 146 5.94 8.67 -1.76
N GLN A 147 5.42 9.88 -1.91
CA GLN A 147 5.04 10.73 -0.78
C GLN A 147 3.53 10.68 -0.60
N LEU A 148 3.10 10.37 0.61
CA LEU A 148 1.69 10.21 0.98
C LEU A 148 1.27 11.39 1.84
N GLN A 149 0.14 12.03 1.51
CA GLN A 149 -0.36 13.15 2.31
C GLN A 149 -1.60 12.79 3.11
N THR A 150 -2.64 12.28 2.46
CA THR A 150 -3.88 11.87 3.14
C THR A 150 -4.46 10.62 2.51
N LEU A 151 -5.18 9.86 3.33
CA LEU A 151 -6.03 8.76 2.89
C LEU A 151 -7.38 8.91 3.59
N GLN A 152 -8.44 9.00 2.81
CA GLN A 152 -9.79 9.26 3.29
C GLN A 152 -10.76 8.22 2.74
N SER A 153 -11.73 7.84 3.56
CA SER A 153 -12.88 7.04 3.15
C SER A 153 -14.08 7.96 2.89
N LYS A 154 -14.81 7.67 1.84
CA LYS A 154 -16.01 8.43 1.49
C LYS A 154 -17.18 7.55 1.11
#